data_b16b17d02e863a391bc5278dd6ec90b9
#
_entry.id   b16b17d02e863a391bc5278dd6ec90b9
#
_cell.length_a   1.000
_cell.length_b   1.000
_cell.length_c   1.000
_cell.angle_alpha   90.00
_cell.angle_beta   90.00
_cell.angle_gamma   90.00
#
_symmetry.space_group_name_H-M   'P 1'
#
loop_
_entity.id
_entity.type
_entity.pdbx_description
1 polymer ?
#
loop_
_entity_poly.entity_id
_entity_poly.type
_entity_poly.pdbx_seq_one_letter_code
_entity_poly.pdbx_strand_id
1 'polypeptide(L)'
;MLRQFDITDFGAVGDGKQDCTRAVQAALDAAGKCQGCVIVPPGRYMVGSLKMRGQGVSLVGTSAWSFRSDGASVFCLHDENADCMLDISGAFGCTVRGMCLDGQNVGKNIHGIKLYWEKYNGGSEEDTPTVDDCRIGHFSGDGLHFAHVWCFSVRHSMLHRNRGAGLFIDGWDAFILDNWFTGNQNGGILGGNIVASITCTGNRVEWNGRGGFILPCGDSYNITGNFFDRSFGPALDLGGDTHVQTATVTGNIFRRSGAPAGNTTFEDPTLSTHVRMRHCTGCVISANAMRTGRNDNGGGNLSPDYSFVIQDCVDCVVKDNTMHQGAVMENMVLSGQNAGCLILDNPGTTENKT
;
A
#
# COMPACT_ATOMS: atom_id res chain seq x y z
N MET A 1 -21.70 -8.02 -26.51
CA MET A 1 -20.28 -7.90 -26.87
C MET A 1 -19.76 -6.62 -26.17
N LEU A 2 -18.71 -6.71 -25.36
CA LEU A 2 -18.13 -5.53 -24.67
C LEU A 2 -17.61 -4.54 -25.73
N ARG A 3 -18.03 -3.29 -25.65
CA ARG A 3 -17.52 -2.26 -26.58
C ARG A 3 -16.11 -1.86 -26.16
N GLN A 4 -15.20 -1.84 -27.12
CA GLN A 4 -13.82 -1.42 -26.95
C GLN A 4 -13.57 -0.07 -27.60
N PHE A 5 -12.76 0.74 -26.96
CA PHE A 5 -12.38 2.10 -27.39
C PHE A 5 -10.86 2.19 -27.30
N ASP A 6 -10.19 2.09 -28.44
CA ASP A 6 -8.75 2.30 -28.50
C ASP A 6 -8.46 3.80 -28.43
N ILE A 7 -7.59 4.22 -27.52
CA ILE A 7 -7.25 5.66 -27.35
C ILE A 7 -6.66 6.27 -28.62
N THR A 8 -6.03 5.46 -29.47
CA THR A 8 -5.47 5.95 -30.75
C THR A 8 -6.54 6.33 -31.75
N ASP A 9 -7.72 5.73 -31.72
CA ASP A 9 -8.88 6.12 -32.53
C ASP A 9 -9.39 7.52 -32.16
N PHE A 10 -9.06 8.00 -30.95
CA PHE A 10 -9.36 9.34 -30.45
C PHE A 10 -8.21 10.33 -30.64
N GLY A 11 -7.11 9.88 -31.26
CA GLY A 11 -5.95 10.72 -31.59
C GLY A 11 -4.83 10.71 -30.56
N ALA A 12 -4.81 9.76 -29.63
CA ALA A 12 -3.66 9.58 -28.72
C ALA A 12 -2.44 9.04 -29.48
N VAL A 13 -1.27 9.59 -29.20
CA VAL A 13 0.00 9.19 -29.79
C VAL A 13 0.98 8.80 -28.70
N GLY A 14 1.42 7.55 -28.70
CA GLY A 14 2.30 6.96 -27.68
C GLY A 14 3.79 7.32 -27.83
N ASP A 15 4.12 8.56 -28.20
CA ASP A 15 5.49 9.01 -28.51
C ASP A 15 6.24 9.62 -27.30
N GLY A 16 5.56 9.75 -26.15
CA GLY A 16 6.11 10.36 -24.95
C GLY A 16 6.28 11.88 -25.02
N LYS A 17 5.63 12.56 -25.97
CA LYS A 17 5.79 13.98 -26.21
C LYS A 17 4.45 14.71 -26.31
N GLN A 18 3.54 14.18 -27.13
CA GLN A 18 2.24 14.79 -27.38
C GLN A 18 1.35 14.66 -26.15
N ASP A 19 0.68 15.77 -25.77
CA ASP A 19 -0.39 15.73 -24.77
C ASP A 19 -1.59 14.95 -25.29
N CYS A 20 -1.87 13.81 -24.68
CA CYS A 20 -2.95 12.90 -25.02
C CYS A 20 -4.17 13.03 -24.09
N THR A 21 -4.16 13.98 -23.15
CA THR A 21 -5.20 14.10 -22.12
C THR A 21 -6.60 14.11 -22.71
N ARG A 22 -6.84 14.94 -23.72
CA ARG A 22 -8.17 15.05 -24.36
C ARG A 22 -8.58 13.78 -25.09
N ALA A 23 -7.64 13.13 -25.78
CA ALA A 23 -7.89 11.90 -26.53
C ALA A 23 -8.26 10.77 -25.57
N VAL A 24 -7.47 10.56 -24.52
CA VAL A 24 -7.73 9.55 -23.50
C VAL A 24 -9.04 9.82 -22.76
N GLN A 25 -9.30 11.09 -22.39
CA GLN A 25 -10.55 11.45 -21.73
C GLN A 25 -11.77 11.18 -22.62
N ALA A 26 -11.69 11.47 -23.92
CA ALA A 26 -12.78 11.19 -24.84
C ALA A 26 -13.09 9.69 -24.97
N ALA A 27 -12.05 8.83 -24.94
CA ALA A 27 -12.23 7.37 -24.92
C ALA A 27 -12.88 6.91 -23.60
N LEU A 28 -12.45 7.43 -22.45
CA LEU A 28 -13.05 7.16 -21.13
C LEU A 28 -14.52 7.62 -21.08
N ASP A 29 -14.84 8.80 -21.61
CA ASP A 29 -16.21 9.31 -21.65
C ASP A 29 -17.10 8.47 -22.55
N ALA A 30 -16.57 7.97 -23.66
CA ALA A 30 -17.30 7.05 -24.56
C ALA A 30 -17.58 5.70 -23.89
N ALA A 31 -16.58 5.15 -23.20
CA ALA A 31 -16.72 3.91 -22.45
C ALA A 31 -17.72 4.04 -21.29
N GLY A 32 -17.69 5.17 -20.58
CA GLY A 32 -18.59 5.45 -19.45
C GLY A 32 -20.07 5.41 -19.82
N LYS A 33 -20.42 5.74 -21.06
CA LYS A 33 -21.81 5.72 -21.54
C LYS A 33 -22.37 4.31 -21.78
N CYS A 34 -21.53 3.28 -21.80
CA CYS A 34 -21.96 1.94 -22.21
C CYS A 34 -21.23 0.80 -21.50
N GLN A 35 -20.66 1.06 -20.34
CA GLN A 35 -19.86 0.06 -19.59
C GLN A 35 -18.75 -0.57 -20.45
N GLY A 36 -18.06 0.27 -21.22
CA GLY A 36 -17.08 -0.15 -22.21
C GLY A 36 -15.69 -0.37 -21.63
N CYS A 37 -14.80 -0.86 -22.50
CA CYS A 37 -13.40 -1.07 -22.20
C CYS A 37 -12.54 -0.09 -23.00
N VAL A 38 -11.74 0.73 -22.33
CA VAL A 38 -10.72 1.57 -22.97
C VAL A 38 -9.45 0.75 -23.11
N ILE A 39 -8.96 0.63 -24.32
CA ILE A 39 -7.71 -0.06 -24.63
C ILE A 39 -6.60 0.97 -24.80
N VAL A 40 -5.51 0.72 -24.10
CA VAL A 40 -4.27 1.53 -24.19
C VAL A 40 -3.19 0.66 -24.84
N PRO A 41 -2.88 0.84 -26.12
CA PRO A 41 -1.78 0.11 -26.77
C PRO A 41 -0.43 0.43 -26.10
N PRO A 42 0.60 -0.43 -26.32
CA PRO A 42 1.95 -0.11 -25.91
C PRO A 42 2.42 1.25 -26.41
N GLY A 43 3.02 2.04 -25.55
CA GLY A 43 3.48 3.40 -25.85
C GLY A 43 3.56 4.26 -24.58
N ARG A 44 4.09 5.45 -24.73
CA ARG A 44 4.19 6.44 -23.64
C ARG A 44 3.28 7.62 -23.97
N TYR A 45 2.25 7.79 -23.20
CA TYR A 45 1.23 8.81 -23.41
C TYR A 45 1.34 9.88 -22.33
N MET A 46 1.66 11.11 -22.74
CA MET A 46 1.66 12.25 -21.83
C MET A 46 0.23 12.63 -21.50
N VAL A 47 -0.11 12.64 -20.21
CA VAL A 47 -1.47 12.92 -19.75
C VAL A 47 -1.45 13.89 -18.57
N GLY A 48 -2.48 14.74 -18.47
CA GLY A 48 -2.82 15.46 -17.26
C GLY A 48 -3.76 14.67 -16.38
N SER A 49 -4.69 15.36 -15.70
CA SER A 49 -5.73 14.71 -14.90
C SER A 49 -6.82 14.10 -15.77
N LEU A 50 -7.14 12.85 -15.50
CA LEU A 50 -8.16 12.05 -16.18
C LEU A 50 -9.28 11.68 -15.20
N LYS A 51 -10.50 11.55 -15.71
CA LYS A 51 -11.66 11.12 -14.93
C LYS A 51 -12.32 9.91 -15.57
N MET A 52 -12.35 8.81 -14.86
CA MET A 52 -13.15 7.65 -15.21
C MET A 52 -14.50 7.78 -14.50
N ARG A 53 -15.57 7.64 -15.24
CA ARG A 53 -16.93 7.73 -14.72
C ARG A 53 -17.80 6.66 -15.39
N GLY A 54 -18.89 6.32 -14.73
CA GLY A 54 -19.80 5.30 -15.19
C GLY A 54 -19.50 3.92 -14.61
N GLN A 55 -20.52 3.09 -14.52
CA GLN A 55 -20.47 1.77 -13.91
C GLN A 55 -19.75 0.77 -14.83
N GLY A 56 -18.92 -0.10 -14.26
CA GLY A 56 -18.30 -1.23 -14.97
C GLY A 56 -17.32 -0.86 -16.09
N VAL A 57 -16.78 0.36 -16.08
CA VAL A 57 -15.77 0.80 -17.08
C VAL A 57 -14.45 0.12 -16.80
N SER A 58 -13.76 -0.31 -17.85
CA SER A 58 -12.42 -0.87 -17.74
C SER A 58 -11.40 -0.04 -18.50
N LEU A 59 -10.22 0.18 -17.91
CA LEU A 59 -9.03 0.74 -18.55
C LEU A 59 -7.96 -0.36 -18.59
N VAL A 60 -7.60 -0.78 -19.78
CA VAL A 60 -6.76 -1.97 -19.98
C VAL A 60 -5.56 -1.64 -20.86
N GLY A 61 -4.39 -1.95 -20.34
CA GLY A 61 -3.12 -1.84 -21.07
C GLY A 61 -2.36 -3.15 -21.12
N THR A 62 -1.12 -3.07 -21.54
CA THR A 62 -0.13 -4.15 -21.49
C THR A 62 0.92 -3.79 -20.45
N SER A 63 0.91 -4.50 -19.33
CA SER A 63 1.92 -4.30 -18.28
C SER A 63 3.18 -5.11 -18.58
N ALA A 64 4.30 -4.44 -18.49
CA ALA A 64 5.61 -5.12 -18.41
C ALA A 64 6.30 -4.79 -17.07
N TRP A 65 5.57 -4.23 -16.12
CA TRP A 65 6.10 -3.66 -14.88
C TRP A 65 7.33 -2.77 -15.12
N SER A 66 7.34 -2.07 -16.25
CA SER A 66 8.46 -1.24 -16.66
C SER A 66 7.99 0.04 -17.33
N PHE A 67 8.41 1.19 -16.80
CA PHE A 67 8.18 2.49 -17.44
C PHE A 67 9.03 2.72 -18.70
N ARG A 68 9.95 1.80 -19.03
CA ARG A 68 10.92 1.96 -20.14
C ARG A 68 10.77 0.88 -21.20
N SER A 69 9.90 -0.09 -21.02
CA SER A 69 9.66 -1.13 -22.02
C SER A 69 8.79 -0.60 -23.16
N ASP A 70 9.19 -0.84 -24.38
CA ASP A 70 8.40 -0.50 -25.58
C ASP A 70 7.10 -1.31 -25.66
N GLY A 71 7.01 -2.43 -24.94
CA GLY A 71 5.81 -3.26 -24.84
C GLY A 71 4.84 -2.84 -23.74
N ALA A 72 5.13 -1.79 -22.97
CA ALA A 72 4.29 -1.34 -21.87
C ALA A 72 3.37 -0.19 -22.29
N SER A 73 2.14 -0.20 -21.76
CA SER A 73 1.19 0.91 -21.83
C SER A 73 1.44 1.87 -20.68
N VAL A 74 2.04 3.01 -20.96
CA VAL A 74 2.52 3.95 -19.93
C VAL A 74 1.79 5.29 -20.04
N PHE A 75 1.09 5.69 -18.97
CA PHE A 75 0.68 7.08 -18.80
C PHE A 75 1.77 7.83 -18.02
N CYS A 76 2.18 8.97 -18.54
CA CYS A 76 3.18 9.87 -17.97
C CYS A 76 2.52 11.18 -17.58
N LEU A 77 2.52 11.51 -16.30
CA LEU A 77 1.93 12.75 -15.81
C LEU A 77 2.78 13.96 -16.21
N HIS A 78 2.16 15.01 -16.79
CA HIS A 78 2.84 16.25 -17.09
C HIS A 78 2.24 17.48 -16.39
N ASP A 79 1.01 17.38 -15.86
CA ASP A 79 0.34 18.48 -15.18
C ASP A 79 0.77 18.55 -13.71
N GLU A 80 1.57 19.56 -13.38
CA GLU A 80 2.07 19.79 -12.01
C GLU A 80 1.01 20.33 -11.03
N ASN A 81 -0.15 20.73 -11.54
CA ASN A 81 -1.27 21.26 -10.75
C ASN A 81 -2.43 20.26 -10.63
N ALA A 82 -2.28 19.06 -11.16
CA ALA A 82 -3.27 18.00 -11.02
C ALA A 82 -3.44 17.60 -9.53
N ASP A 83 -4.64 17.18 -9.16
CA ASP A 83 -4.90 16.53 -7.88
C ASP A 83 -4.52 15.03 -7.94
N CYS A 84 -4.82 14.40 -9.07
CA CYS A 84 -4.43 13.02 -9.36
C CYS A 84 -4.29 12.80 -10.88
N MET A 85 -3.62 11.71 -11.26
CA MET A 85 -3.57 11.29 -12.67
C MET A 85 -4.91 10.69 -13.12
N LEU A 86 -5.51 9.82 -12.31
CA LEU A 86 -6.77 9.14 -12.64
C LEU A 86 -7.74 9.18 -11.47
N ASP A 87 -8.81 9.93 -11.60
CA ASP A 87 -9.91 9.98 -10.64
C ASP A 87 -11.01 8.97 -11.06
N ILE A 88 -11.21 7.97 -10.20
CA ILE A 88 -12.21 6.91 -10.39
C ILE A 88 -13.44 7.06 -9.47
N SER A 89 -13.60 8.20 -8.81
CA SER A 89 -14.73 8.46 -7.92
C SER A 89 -16.06 8.36 -8.69
N GLY A 90 -16.96 7.51 -8.22
CA GLY A 90 -18.24 7.23 -8.90
C GLY A 90 -18.14 6.32 -10.13
N ALA A 91 -17.00 5.67 -10.36
CA ALA A 91 -16.85 4.62 -11.37
C ALA A 91 -17.07 3.24 -10.72
N PHE A 92 -18.28 2.97 -10.27
CA PHE A 92 -18.61 1.73 -9.57
C PHE A 92 -18.27 0.47 -10.38
N GLY A 93 -17.62 -0.50 -9.74
CA GLY A 93 -17.20 -1.74 -10.40
C GLY A 93 -16.16 -1.56 -11.51
N CYS A 94 -15.44 -0.45 -11.52
CA CYS A 94 -14.42 -0.20 -12.54
C CYS A 94 -13.20 -1.08 -12.39
N THR A 95 -12.47 -1.25 -13.47
CA THR A 95 -11.20 -2.00 -13.50
C THR A 95 -10.10 -1.16 -14.14
N VAL A 96 -8.95 -1.06 -13.47
CA VAL A 96 -7.69 -0.57 -14.06
C VAL A 96 -6.71 -1.73 -14.09
N ARG A 97 -6.33 -2.17 -15.27
CA ARG A 97 -5.51 -3.37 -15.43
C ARG A 97 -4.39 -3.20 -16.44
N GLY A 98 -3.22 -3.76 -16.12
CA GLY A 98 -2.10 -3.82 -17.05
C GLY A 98 -1.50 -2.45 -17.38
N MET A 99 -1.64 -1.46 -16.52
CA MET A 99 -1.17 -0.10 -16.75
C MET A 99 0.11 0.21 -16.00
N CYS A 100 0.97 1.00 -16.64
CA CYS A 100 2.07 1.67 -15.98
C CYS A 100 1.72 3.16 -15.81
N LEU A 101 1.58 3.64 -14.57
CA LEU A 101 1.27 5.03 -14.24
C LEU A 101 2.51 5.68 -13.63
N ASP A 102 3.16 6.58 -14.39
CA ASP A 102 4.39 7.27 -14.01
C ASP A 102 4.09 8.72 -13.65
N GLY A 103 4.14 9.05 -12.37
CA GLY A 103 3.92 10.41 -11.85
C GLY A 103 5.06 11.38 -12.13
N GLN A 104 6.18 10.91 -12.67
CA GLN A 104 7.38 11.68 -13.06
C GLN A 104 7.93 12.64 -11.98
N ASN A 105 7.51 12.47 -10.74
CA ASN A 105 7.82 13.35 -9.59
C ASN A 105 7.39 14.81 -9.77
N VAL A 106 6.41 15.08 -10.62
CA VAL A 106 5.92 16.44 -10.85
C VAL A 106 4.97 16.90 -9.74
N GLY A 107 4.86 18.19 -9.57
CA GLY A 107 3.94 18.87 -8.67
C GLY A 107 4.10 18.49 -7.18
N LYS A 108 3.05 18.73 -6.40
CA LYS A 108 2.99 18.46 -4.97
C LYS A 108 1.69 17.75 -4.62
N ASN A 109 1.79 16.69 -3.83
CA ASN A 109 0.64 15.92 -3.34
C ASN A 109 -0.31 15.41 -4.45
N ILE A 110 0.25 15.04 -5.60
CA ILE A 110 -0.52 14.49 -6.72
C ILE A 110 -0.55 12.97 -6.59
N HIS A 111 -1.76 12.41 -6.60
CA HIS A 111 -1.95 10.97 -6.46
C HIS A 111 -1.99 10.24 -7.81
N GLY A 112 -1.66 8.95 -7.81
CA GLY A 112 -1.74 8.13 -9.02
C GLY A 112 -3.18 7.84 -9.40
N ILE A 113 -3.87 7.00 -8.63
CA ILE A 113 -5.31 6.75 -8.77
C ILE A 113 -5.99 7.24 -7.50
N LYS A 114 -7.03 8.05 -7.68
CA LYS A 114 -7.82 8.59 -6.58
C LYS A 114 -9.26 8.10 -6.64
N LEU A 115 -9.74 7.58 -5.51
CA LEU A 115 -11.16 7.40 -5.21
C LEU A 115 -11.44 8.21 -3.94
N TYR A 116 -12.32 9.18 -4.03
CA TYR A 116 -12.59 10.07 -2.93
C TYR A 116 -14.08 10.44 -2.86
N TRP A 117 -14.64 10.28 -1.69
CA TRP A 117 -15.94 10.83 -1.34
C TRP A 117 -15.77 11.81 -0.18
N GLU A 118 -16.52 12.92 -0.18
CA GLU A 118 -16.55 13.85 0.98
C GLU A 118 -17.15 13.18 2.22
N LYS A 119 -18.08 12.27 1.99
CA LYS A 119 -18.73 11.45 3.02
C LYS A 119 -18.85 10.03 2.48
N TYR A 120 -18.90 9.08 3.38
CA TYR A 120 -19.31 7.73 3.00
C TYR A 120 -20.61 7.77 2.23
N ASN A 121 -20.67 7.01 1.16
CA ASN A 121 -21.80 6.90 0.24
C ASN A 121 -23.13 6.46 0.91
N GLY A 122 -23.11 6.30 2.23
CA GLY A 122 -24.28 5.92 3.00
C GLY A 122 -24.74 4.48 2.79
N GLY A 123 -23.87 3.64 2.20
CA GLY A 123 -24.16 2.23 1.97
C GLY A 123 -25.19 2.00 0.87
N SER A 124 -25.34 2.94 -0.07
CA SER A 124 -26.27 2.78 -1.18
C SER A 124 -25.76 1.88 -2.29
N GLU A 125 -24.45 1.82 -2.50
CA GLU A 125 -23.79 1.01 -3.52
C GLU A 125 -22.31 0.84 -3.19
N GLU A 126 -21.77 -0.36 -3.37
CA GLU A 126 -20.34 -0.66 -3.21
C GLU A 126 -19.52 -0.06 -4.35
N ASP A 127 -18.39 0.55 -4.04
CA ASP A 127 -17.46 1.13 -5.04
C ASP A 127 -16.87 0.05 -5.95
N THR A 128 -16.47 -1.07 -5.37
CA THR A 128 -15.94 -2.28 -6.01
C THR A 128 -14.87 -2.08 -7.11
N PRO A 129 -13.98 -1.06 -7.03
CA PRO A 129 -12.92 -0.92 -8.02
C PRO A 129 -11.89 -2.04 -7.89
N THR A 130 -11.34 -2.43 -9.03
CA THR A 130 -10.22 -3.37 -9.10
C THR A 130 -9.01 -2.71 -9.76
N VAL A 131 -7.86 -2.71 -9.06
CA VAL A 131 -6.54 -2.37 -9.63
C VAL A 131 -5.72 -3.65 -9.70
N ASP A 132 -5.38 -4.09 -10.92
CA ASP A 132 -4.77 -5.39 -11.16
C ASP A 132 -3.62 -5.27 -12.18
N ASP A 133 -2.50 -5.95 -11.92
CA ASP A 133 -1.34 -6.02 -12.80
C ASP A 133 -0.82 -4.64 -13.23
N CYS A 134 -0.77 -3.68 -12.30
CA CYS A 134 -0.34 -2.31 -12.58
C CYS A 134 1.03 -2.00 -11.96
N ARG A 135 1.74 -1.04 -12.57
CA ARG A 135 2.89 -0.41 -11.95
C ARG A 135 2.61 1.08 -11.75
N ILE A 136 2.57 1.53 -10.48
CA ILE A 136 2.16 2.87 -10.11
C ILE A 136 3.26 3.49 -9.25
N GLY A 137 3.87 4.57 -9.74
CA GLY A 137 5.00 5.15 -9.02
C GLY A 137 5.39 6.55 -9.41
N HIS A 138 6.33 7.11 -8.65
CA HIS A 138 6.88 8.45 -8.82
C HIS A 138 5.84 9.57 -8.66
N PHE A 139 4.76 9.33 -7.93
CA PHE A 139 3.81 10.38 -7.58
C PHE A 139 4.29 11.21 -6.40
N SER A 140 3.97 12.51 -6.42
CA SER A 140 4.28 13.40 -5.30
C SER A 140 3.33 13.27 -4.11
N GLY A 141 2.20 12.60 -4.28
CA GLY A 141 1.28 12.09 -3.27
C GLY A 141 1.35 10.55 -3.17
N ASP A 142 0.21 9.92 -2.92
CA ASP A 142 0.09 8.46 -2.82
C ASP A 142 0.03 7.79 -4.19
N GLY A 143 0.44 6.55 -4.27
CA GLY A 143 0.22 5.75 -5.47
C GLY A 143 -1.27 5.51 -5.71
N LEU A 144 -1.95 5.00 -4.70
CA LEU A 144 -3.41 4.91 -4.63
C LEU A 144 -3.90 5.70 -3.41
N HIS A 145 -4.89 6.57 -3.60
CA HIS A 145 -5.53 7.34 -2.54
C HIS A 145 -7.01 7.03 -2.50
N PHE A 146 -7.41 6.12 -1.60
CA PHE A 146 -8.78 5.65 -1.46
C PHE A 146 -9.35 6.14 -0.13
N ALA A 147 -10.25 7.12 -0.20
CA ALA A 147 -10.86 7.72 0.97
C ALA A 147 -12.39 7.62 0.92
N HIS A 148 -12.96 7.15 2.02
CA HIS A 148 -14.36 6.80 2.17
C HIS A 148 -14.83 5.73 1.16
N VAL A 149 -13.93 4.79 0.87
CA VAL A 149 -14.13 3.70 -0.08
C VAL A 149 -14.81 2.50 0.59
N TRP A 150 -15.63 1.80 -0.18
CA TRP A 150 -16.27 0.56 0.24
C TRP A 150 -16.11 -0.55 -0.81
N CYS A 151 -15.64 -1.72 -0.36
CA CYS A 151 -15.34 -2.88 -1.20
C CYS A 151 -14.36 -2.59 -2.35
N PHE A 152 -13.12 -2.98 -2.22
CA PHE A 152 -12.15 -2.81 -3.32
C PHE A 152 -11.10 -3.91 -3.36
N SER A 153 -10.42 -4.01 -4.49
CA SER A 153 -9.34 -4.98 -4.67
C SER A 153 -8.12 -4.35 -5.32
N VAL A 154 -6.94 -4.57 -4.71
CA VAL A 154 -5.63 -4.22 -5.28
C VAL A 154 -4.77 -5.47 -5.29
N ARG A 155 -4.33 -5.92 -6.46
CA ARG A 155 -3.55 -7.15 -6.56
C ARG A 155 -2.55 -7.15 -7.72
N HIS A 156 -1.56 -8.03 -7.63
CA HIS A 156 -0.50 -8.23 -8.63
C HIS A 156 0.12 -6.91 -9.10
N SER A 157 0.20 -5.91 -8.24
CA SER A 157 0.60 -4.56 -8.63
C SER A 157 1.85 -4.10 -7.86
N MET A 158 2.65 -3.26 -8.50
CA MET A 158 3.80 -2.63 -7.88
C MET A 158 3.52 -1.15 -7.62
N LEU A 159 3.45 -0.78 -6.33
CA LEU A 159 3.32 0.60 -5.88
C LEU A 159 4.65 1.07 -5.33
N HIS A 160 5.31 2.00 -6.05
CA HIS A 160 6.69 2.27 -5.72
C HIS A 160 7.14 3.72 -5.84
N ARG A 161 8.07 4.12 -4.96
CA ARG A 161 8.73 5.44 -4.98
C ARG A 161 7.77 6.62 -5.04
N ASN A 162 6.61 6.50 -4.41
CA ASN A 162 5.71 7.61 -4.19
C ASN A 162 6.18 8.42 -2.97
N ARG A 163 5.99 9.73 -2.99
CA ARG A 163 6.32 10.59 -1.84
C ARG A 163 5.30 10.47 -0.72
N GLY A 164 4.08 10.03 -1.03
CA GLY A 164 3.08 9.57 -0.10
C GLY A 164 3.23 8.09 0.24
N ALA A 165 2.12 7.43 0.58
CA ALA A 165 2.03 6.00 0.74
C ALA A 165 1.96 5.27 -0.61
N GLY A 166 2.27 3.98 -0.63
CA GLY A 166 1.91 3.14 -1.76
C GLY A 166 0.40 3.10 -1.93
N LEU A 167 -0.31 2.81 -0.84
CA LEU A 167 -1.77 2.84 -0.76
C LEU A 167 -2.20 3.56 0.53
N PHE A 168 -2.96 4.65 0.40
CA PHE A 168 -3.71 5.24 1.48
C PHE A 168 -5.14 4.68 1.48
N ILE A 169 -5.61 4.26 2.67
CA ILE A 169 -6.96 3.68 2.85
C ILE A 169 -7.68 4.42 3.97
N ASP A 170 -8.86 4.91 3.67
CA ASP A 170 -9.88 5.29 4.64
C ASP A 170 -11.20 4.67 4.17
N GLY A 171 -11.54 3.49 4.72
CA GLY A 171 -12.66 2.69 4.24
C GLY A 171 -12.58 1.23 4.68
N TRP A 172 -13.36 0.35 4.06
CA TRP A 172 -13.48 -1.05 4.48
C TRP A 172 -13.73 -2.04 3.34
N ASP A 173 -13.67 -3.34 3.70
CA ASP A 173 -13.90 -4.49 2.83
C ASP A 173 -12.91 -4.58 1.66
N ALA A 174 -11.61 -4.67 1.98
CA ALA A 174 -10.57 -4.69 0.96
C ALA A 174 -9.83 -6.03 0.85
N PHE A 175 -9.49 -6.37 -0.39
CA PHE A 175 -8.54 -7.42 -0.73
C PHE A 175 -7.25 -6.80 -1.32
N ILE A 176 -6.13 -6.94 -0.61
CA ILE A 176 -4.82 -6.43 -1.00
C ILE A 176 -3.88 -7.62 -1.10
N LEU A 177 -3.75 -8.14 -2.32
CA LEU A 177 -3.20 -9.47 -2.58
C LEU A 177 -2.01 -9.42 -3.54
N ASP A 178 -0.91 -10.08 -3.18
CA ASP A 178 0.25 -10.33 -4.06
C ASP A 178 0.87 -9.06 -4.67
N ASN A 179 0.88 -7.96 -3.92
CA ASN A 179 1.43 -6.69 -4.37
C ASN A 179 2.87 -6.50 -3.89
N TRP A 180 3.56 -5.58 -4.54
CA TRP A 180 4.87 -5.09 -4.14
C TRP A 180 4.80 -3.61 -3.76
N PHE A 181 4.94 -3.31 -2.47
CA PHE A 181 5.01 -1.95 -1.93
C PHE A 181 6.47 -1.62 -1.63
N THR A 182 7.10 -0.74 -2.40
CA THR A 182 8.53 -0.50 -2.24
C THR A 182 8.95 0.96 -2.41
N GLY A 183 9.72 1.47 -1.47
CA GLY A 183 10.31 2.81 -1.54
C GLY A 183 9.33 3.98 -1.41
N ASN A 184 8.13 3.75 -0.91
CA ASN A 184 7.16 4.81 -0.66
C ASN A 184 7.51 5.57 0.64
N GLN A 185 7.46 6.91 0.65
CA GLN A 185 7.99 7.67 1.77
C GLN A 185 7.11 7.62 3.02
N ASN A 186 5.78 7.60 2.87
CA ASN A 186 4.84 7.57 3.99
C ASN A 186 4.39 6.16 4.40
N GLY A 187 4.96 5.11 3.80
CA GLY A 187 4.65 3.72 4.12
C GLY A 187 4.18 2.92 2.91
N GLY A 188 4.17 1.60 3.05
CA GLY A 188 3.58 0.71 2.06
C GLY A 188 2.07 0.89 2.00
N ILE A 189 1.42 0.66 3.15
CA ILE A 189 -0.01 0.98 3.38
C ILE A 189 -0.10 1.95 4.55
N LEU A 190 -0.92 2.98 4.40
CA LEU A 190 -1.26 3.95 5.44
C LEU A 190 -2.77 3.98 5.64
N GLY A 191 -3.23 3.60 6.81
CA GLY A 191 -4.62 3.71 7.23
C GLY A 191 -5.00 5.13 7.63
N GLY A 192 -6.21 5.56 7.28
CA GLY A 192 -6.83 6.80 7.73
C GLY A 192 -7.56 6.62 9.07
N ASN A 193 -8.69 7.33 9.23
CA ASN A 193 -9.44 7.34 10.48
C ASN A 193 -10.42 6.17 10.63
N ILE A 194 -10.87 5.59 9.53
CA ILE A 194 -11.79 4.45 9.52
C ILE A 194 -11.23 3.41 8.57
N VAL A 195 -10.77 2.30 9.12
CA VAL A 195 -10.25 1.17 8.33
C VAL A 195 -10.79 -0.12 8.92
N ALA A 196 -11.49 -0.94 8.13
CA ALA A 196 -12.01 -2.21 8.63
C ALA A 196 -12.07 -3.30 7.57
N SER A 197 -12.13 -4.57 8.02
CA SER A 197 -12.33 -5.74 7.15
C SER A 197 -11.29 -5.82 6.02
N ILE A 198 -10.02 -5.63 6.33
CA ILE A 198 -8.94 -5.62 5.34
C ILE A 198 -8.20 -6.95 5.34
N THR A 199 -8.13 -7.58 4.19
CA THR A 199 -7.29 -8.77 3.95
C THR A 199 -6.03 -8.38 3.16
N CYS A 200 -4.87 -8.51 3.81
CA CYS A 200 -3.53 -8.31 3.22
C CYS A 200 -2.79 -9.64 3.16
N THR A 201 -2.65 -10.22 1.97
CA THR A 201 -2.03 -11.55 1.83
C THR A 201 -1.01 -11.57 0.69
N GLY A 202 0.13 -12.23 0.94
CA GLY A 202 1.14 -12.48 -0.08
C GLY A 202 1.93 -11.26 -0.55
N ASN A 203 1.79 -10.13 0.12
CA ASN A 203 2.45 -8.90 -0.31
C ASN A 203 3.93 -8.88 0.07
N ARG A 204 4.74 -8.26 -0.78
CA ARG A 204 6.12 -7.87 -0.50
C ARG A 204 6.17 -6.38 -0.15
N VAL A 205 6.69 -6.06 1.03
CA VAL A 205 6.66 -4.72 1.60
C VAL A 205 8.06 -4.33 2.03
N GLU A 206 8.72 -3.43 1.28
CA GLU A 206 10.13 -3.17 1.53
C GLU A 206 10.57 -1.74 1.21
N TRP A 207 11.61 -1.29 1.89
CA TRP A 207 12.23 0.02 1.66
C TRP A 207 11.28 1.22 1.82
N ASN A 208 10.18 1.08 2.55
CA ASN A 208 9.26 2.18 2.76
C ASN A 208 9.74 3.09 3.89
N GLY A 209 9.58 4.41 3.71
CA GLY A 209 10.24 5.40 4.55
C GLY A 209 9.73 5.44 6.00
N ARG A 210 8.42 5.48 6.19
CA ARG A 210 7.82 5.58 7.54
C ARG A 210 7.55 4.22 8.18
N GLY A 211 7.35 3.20 7.38
CA GLY A 211 7.04 1.85 7.83
C GLY A 211 6.47 0.97 6.71
N GLY A 212 6.17 -0.28 7.02
CA GLY A 212 5.51 -1.19 6.10
C GLY A 212 4.01 -0.94 6.03
N PHE A 213 3.25 -1.53 6.93
CA PHE A 213 1.83 -1.26 7.12
C PHE A 213 1.63 -0.45 8.40
N ILE A 214 1.05 0.73 8.26
CA ILE A 214 0.77 1.66 9.35
C ILE A 214 -0.75 1.79 9.45
N LEU A 215 -1.34 1.14 10.45
CA LEU A 215 -2.77 1.00 10.66
C LEU A 215 -3.12 1.57 12.05
N PRO A 216 -3.30 2.90 12.16
CA PRO A 216 -3.42 3.58 13.45
C PRO A 216 -4.72 3.28 14.20
N CYS A 217 -5.74 2.82 13.49
CA CYS A 217 -7.04 2.44 14.05
C CYS A 217 -7.69 1.37 13.20
N GLY A 218 -8.77 0.78 13.68
CA GLY A 218 -9.64 -0.03 12.85
C GLY A 218 -10.04 -1.37 13.45
N ASP A 219 -10.62 -2.23 12.61
CA ASP A 219 -11.19 -3.51 13.02
C ASP A 219 -11.06 -4.57 11.91
N SER A 220 -10.98 -5.83 12.34
CA SER A 220 -11.07 -7.01 11.48
C SER A 220 -9.98 -7.09 10.40
N TYR A 221 -8.72 -6.99 10.81
CA TYR A 221 -7.58 -7.16 9.92
C TYR A 221 -7.16 -8.61 9.79
N ASN A 222 -6.95 -9.07 8.55
CA ASN A 222 -6.30 -10.33 8.23
C ASN A 222 -4.98 -10.04 7.49
N ILE A 223 -3.84 -10.19 8.17
CA ILE A 223 -2.50 -9.90 7.64
C ILE A 223 -1.71 -11.22 7.62
N THR A 224 -1.69 -11.90 6.47
CA THR A 224 -1.22 -13.28 6.39
C THR A 224 -0.24 -13.50 5.24
N GLY A 225 0.88 -14.18 5.53
CA GLY A 225 1.83 -14.62 4.49
C GLY A 225 2.57 -13.49 3.77
N ASN A 226 2.69 -12.32 4.37
CA ASN A 226 3.42 -11.20 3.77
C ASN A 226 4.92 -11.27 4.11
N PHE A 227 5.72 -10.67 3.25
CA PHE A 227 7.15 -10.52 3.43
C PHE A 227 7.50 -9.04 3.64
N PHE A 228 7.90 -8.66 4.84
CA PHE A 228 8.36 -7.33 5.19
C PHE A 228 9.88 -7.27 5.26
N ASP A 229 10.48 -6.27 4.61
CA ASP A 229 11.94 -6.12 4.60
C ASP A 229 12.37 -4.66 4.48
N ARG A 230 13.36 -4.23 5.26
CA ARG A 230 14.07 -2.94 5.11
C ARG A 230 13.19 -1.68 5.10
N SER A 231 12.02 -1.69 5.69
CA SER A 231 11.30 -0.44 5.92
C SER A 231 11.97 0.35 7.04
N PHE A 232 12.03 1.67 6.91
CA PHE A 232 12.77 2.53 7.84
C PHE A 232 12.01 2.85 9.14
N GLY A 233 10.79 2.40 9.28
CA GLY A 233 10.01 2.33 10.49
C GLY A 233 9.49 0.91 10.71
N PRO A 234 8.54 0.68 11.63
CA PRO A 234 7.99 -0.63 11.90
C PRO A 234 7.52 -1.33 10.63
N ALA A 235 7.77 -2.63 10.53
CA ALA A 235 7.20 -3.42 9.45
C ALA A 235 5.67 -3.42 9.52
N LEU A 236 5.16 -3.55 10.74
CA LEU A 236 3.75 -3.48 11.06
C LEU A 236 3.54 -2.60 12.30
N ASP A 237 2.77 -1.54 12.16
CA ASP A 237 2.39 -0.63 13.23
C ASP A 237 0.86 -0.65 13.39
N LEU A 238 0.39 -1.29 14.46
CA LEU A 238 -1.03 -1.44 14.78
C LEU A 238 -1.41 -0.55 15.95
N GLY A 239 -2.43 0.26 15.73
CA GLY A 239 -2.95 1.17 16.75
C GLY A 239 -2.10 2.41 16.95
N GLY A 240 -2.51 3.25 17.88
CA GLY A 240 -1.89 4.55 18.16
C GLY A 240 -2.63 5.27 19.28
N ASP A 241 -3.02 6.51 19.02
CA ASP A 241 -3.91 7.28 19.91
C ASP A 241 -5.36 6.73 19.87
N THR A 242 -5.67 5.98 18.83
CA THR A 242 -6.89 5.21 18.65
C THR A 242 -6.57 3.72 18.71
N HIS A 243 -7.60 2.85 18.72
CA HIS A 243 -7.40 1.42 18.92
C HIS A 243 -7.64 0.59 17.65
N VAL A 244 -7.01 -0.58 17.63
CA VAL A 244 -7.26 -1.65 16.65
C VAL A 244 -7.95 -2.81 17.36
N GLN A 245 -9.03 -3.31 16.77
CA GLN A 245 -9.75 -4.49 17.27
C GLN A 245 -9.64 -5.65 16.29
N THR A 246 -9.65 -6.86 16.82
CA THR A 246 -9.86 -8.09 16.05
C THR A 246 -8.92 -8.22 14.83
N ALA A 247 -7.63 -8.27 15.06
CA ALA A 247 -6.66 -8.50 13.99
C ALA A 247 -6.04 -9.91 14.10
N THR A 248 -5.83 -10.57 12.96
CA THR A 248 -4.98 -11.75 12.85
C THR A 248 -3.74 -11.44 12.02
N VAL A 249 -2.56 -11.72 12.58
CA VAL A 249 -1.27 -11.52 11.92
C VAL A 249 -0.50 -12.84 11.97
N THR A 250 -0.50 -13.59 10.89
CA THR A 250 0.02 -14.96 10.90
C THR A 250 0.85 -15.31 9.66
N GLY A 251 1.87 -16.14 9.85
CA GLY A 251 2.67 -16.66 8.73
C GLY A 251 3.48 -15.60 7.98
N ASN A 252 3.71 -14.43 8.56
CA ASN A 252 4.49 -13.38 7.94
C ASN A 252 5.98 -13.54 8.25
N ILE A 253 6.81 -13.01 7.37
CA ILE A 253 8.25 -12.89 7.56
C ILE A 253 8.58 -11.41 7.76
N PHE A 254 9.19 -11.09 8.90
CA PHE A 254 9.67 -9.74 9.22
C PHE A 254 11.20 -9.73 9.22
N ARG A 255 11.79 -8.94 8.35
CA ARG A 255 13.24 -8.80 8.25
C ARG A 255 13.65 -7.35 8.20
N ARG A 256 14.68 -6.99 8.94
CA ARG A 256 15.41 -5.74 8.78
C ARG A 256 14.54 -4.47 8.70
N SER A 257 13.37 -4.47 9.28
CA SER A 257 12.51 -3.30 9.33
C SER A 257 12.59 -2.65 10.72
N GLY A 258 12.29 -1.35 10.81
CA GLY A 258 12.36 -0.62 12.07
C GLY A 258 13.70 0.03 12.36
N ALA A 259 14.56 0.19 11.37
CA ALA A 259 15.78 0.98 11.49
C ALA A 259 15.65 2.30 10.72
N PRO A 260 15.97 3.45 11.32
CA PRO A 260 15.86 4.73 10.64
C PRO A 260 16.84 4.83 9.46
N ALA A 261 16.50 5.63 8.45
CA ALA A 261 17.37 5.86 7.31
C ALA A 261 18.63 6.61 7.69
N GLY A 262 19.78 6.12 7.24
CA GLY A 262 21.07 6.78 7.46
C GLY A 262 21.51 6.77 8.93
N ASN A 263 22.07 7.88 9.41
CA ASN A 263 22.56 8.05 10.79
C ASN A 263 21.53 8.75 11.69
N THR A 264 20.27 8.78 11.32
CA THR A 264 19.19 9.36 12.12
C THR A 264 18.73 8.37 13.20
N THR A 265 18.17 8.90 14.28
CA THR A 265 17.50 8.12 15.33
C THR A 265 16.03 8.50 15.36
N PHE A 266 15.18 7.57 15.78
CA PHE A 266 13.79 7.90 16.04
C PHE A 266 13.66 8.78 17.28
N GLU A 267 12.77 9.79 17.26
CA GLU A 267 12.37 10.50 18.46
C GLU A 267 11.64 9.58 19.44
N ASP A 268 10.78 8.71 18.92
CA ASP A 268 10.15 7.61 19.66
C ASP A 268 10.93 6.31 19.41
N PRO A 269 11.71 5.82 20.39
CA PRO A 269 12.52 4.61 20.23
C PRO A 269 11.69 3.36 19.97
N THR A 270 10.40 3.35 20.28
CA THR A 270 9.50 2.22 20.00
C THR A 270 9.23 2.01 18.51
N LEU A 271 9.58 2.99 17.67
CA LEU A 271 9.57 2.84 16.21
C LEU A 271 10.69 1.94 15.68
N SER A 272 11.72 1.68 16.50
CA SER A 272 12.79 0.74 16.14
C SER A 272 12.36 -0.71 16.43
N THR A 273 11.34 -1.17 15.73
CA THR A 273 10.76 -2.50 15.93
C THR A 273 10.25 -3.13 14.63
N HIS A 274 10.16 -4.47 14.60
CA HIS A 274 9.45 -5.16 13.53
C HIS A 274 7.94 -4.97 13.65
N VAL A 275 7.38 -5.23 14.83
CA VAL A 275 5.93 -5.13 15.07
C VAL A 275 5.68 -4.28 16.31
N ARG A 276 4.89 -3.23 16.14
CA ARG A 276 4.40 -2.39 17.22
C ARG A 276 2.88 -2.52 17.35
N MET A 277 2.43 -2.79 18.57
CA MET A 277 1.02 -2.89 18.93
C MET A 277 0.74 -1.91 20.06
N ARG A 278 -0.21 -1.00 19.86
CA ARG A 278 -0.63 -0.03 20.88
C ARG A 278 -2.15 0.07 20.93
N HIS A 279 -2.71 -0.01 22.13
CA HIS A 279 -4.18 0.02 22.32
C HIS A 279 -4.93 -1.01 21.43
N CYS A 280 -4.36 -2.21 21.27
CA CYS A 280 -4.99 -3.28 20.50
C CYS A 280 -5.88 -4.14 21.41
N THR A 281 -7.03 -4.59 20.89
CA THR A 281 -7.97 -5.45 21.62
C THR A 281 -8.33 -6.68 20.80
N GLY A 282 -8.26 -7.88 21.41
CA GLY A 282 -8.67 -9.13 20.78
C GLY A 282 -7.85 -9.53 19.55
N CYS A 283 -6.60 -9.10 19.46
CA CYS A 283 -5.72 -9.39 18.33
C CYS A 283 -4.92 -10.67 18.55
N VAL A 284 -4.67 -11.41 17.48
CA VAL A 284 -3.83 -12.64 17.47
C VAL A 284 -2.63 -12.44 16.57
N ILE A 285 -1.43 -12.51 17.14
CA ILE A 285 -0.15 -12.43 16.42
C ILE A 285 0.58 -13.74 16.62
N SER A 286 0.63 -14.60 15.62
CA SER A 286 1.19 -15.95 15.80
C SER A 286 1.85 -16.52 14.54
N ALA A 287 2.73 -17.49 14.74
CA ALA A 287 3.38 -18.23 13.66
C ALA A 287 4.14 -17.33 12.65
N ASN A 288 4.69 -16.20 13.11
CA ASN A 288 5.53 -15.32 12.30
C ASN A 288 7.02 -15.60 12.56
N ALA A 289 7.87 -15.27 11.58
CA ALA A 289 9.31 -15.38 11.69
C ALA A 289 9.98 -14.00 11.60
N MET A 290 10.86 -13.67 12.56
CA MET A 290 11.55 -12.39 12.63
C MET A 290 13.07 -12.56 12.63
N ARG A 291 13.76 -11.68 11.92
CA ARG A 291 15.23 -11.68 11.89
C ARG A 291 15.79 -10.30 11.55
N THR A 292 16.87 -9.94 12.23
CA THR A 292 17.74 -8.81 11.86
C THR A 292 18.58 -9.11 10.61
N GLY A 293 19.38 -8.16 10.15
CA GLY A 293 20.15 -8.34 8.94
C GLY A 293 21.42 -7.50 8.85
N ARG A 294 22.24 -7.48 9.90
CA ARG A 294 23.49 -6.72 9.90
C ARG A 294 24.42 -7.00 8.73
N ASN A 295 24.47 -8.22 8.25
CA ASN A 295 25.39 -8.66 7.20
C ASN A 295 24.76 -8.61 5.81
N ASP A 296 23.98 -7.60 5.52
CA ASP A 296 23.42 -7.39 4.20
C ASP A 296 24.40 -6.62 3.33
N ASN A 297 24.91 -7.22 2.29
CA ASN A 297 25.94 -6.68 1.37
C ASN A 297 25.64 -5.29 0.76
N GLY A 298 24.57 -4.64 1.12
CA GLY A 298 24.20 -3.33 0.59
C GLY A 298 23.72 -2.34 1.60
N GLY A 299 23.52 -2.73 2.86
CA GLY A 299 22.67 -1.90 3.69
C GLY A 299 23.20 -1.44 5.03
N GLY A 300 24.25 -2.01 5.52
CA GLY A 300 24.67 -1.67 6.89
C GLY A 300 23.60 -2.04 7.93
N ASN A 301 23.48 -1.29 8.98
CA ASN A 301 22.63 -1.57 10.14
C ASN A 301 21.11 -1.38 9.87
N LEU A 302 20.49 -2.31 9.15
CA LEU A 302 19.04 -2.36 9.00
C LEU A 302 18.42 -3.33 10.01
N SER A 303 18.79 -3.22 11.28
CA SER A 303 18.34 -4.07 12.36
C SER A 303 17.59 -3.24 13.38
N PRO A 304 16.35 -3.59 13.71
CA PRO A 304 15.60 -2.87 14.76
C PRO A 304 16.12 -3.23 16.13
N ASP A 305 15.90 -2.33 17.08
CA ASP A 305 16.21 -2.55 18.49
C ASP A 305 15.31 -3.62 19.11
N TYR A 306 14.07 -3.74 18.63
CA TYR A 306 13.06 -4.67 19.16
C TYR A 306 12.42 -5.53 18.07
N SER A 307 12.02 -6.76 18.43
CA SER A 307 11.14 -7.54 17.57
C SER A 307 9.68 -7.14 17.76
N PHE A 308 9.25 -7.02 18.99
CA PHE A 308 7.92 -6.58 19.38
C PHE A 308 7.97 -5.44 20.40
N VAL A 309 7.10 -4.46 20.21
CA VAL A 309 6.68 -3.49 21.23
C VAL A 309 5.19 -3.61 21.42
N ILE A 310 4.74 -3.94 22.64
CA ILE A 310 3.34 -4.17 22.99
C ILE A 310 2.98 -3.24 24.14
N GLN A 311 2.02 -2.38 23.91
CA GLN A 311 1.64 -1.33 24.86
C GLN A 311 0.12 -1.22 25.00
N ASP A 312 -0.36 -1.26 26.25
CA ASP A 312 -1.76 -1.01 26.63
C ASP A 312 -2.77 -1.84 25.80
N CYS A 313 -2.45 -3.11 25.57
CA CYS A 313 -3.30 -4.04 24.84
C CYS A 313 -4.25 -4.81 25.76
N VAL A 314 -5.38 -5.27 25.24
CA VAL A 314 -6.41 -6.01 25.99
C VAL A 314 -6.75 -7.30 25.24
N ASP A 315 -6.79 -8.43 25.97
CA ASP A 315 -7.22 -9.75 25.48
C ASP A 315 -6.53 -10.20 24.17
N CYS A 316 -5.27 -9.80 23.98
CA CYS A 316 -4.47 -10.16 22.81
C CYS A 316 -3.67 -11.45 23.05
N VAL A 317 -3.41 -12.19 21.96
CA VAL A 317 -2.57 -13.38 21.97
C VAL A 317 -1.33 -13.12 21.10
N VAL A 318 -0.14 -13.19 21.70
CA VAL A 318 1.15 -13.13 20.97
C VAL A 318 1.94 -14.38 21.31
N LYS A 319 1.93 -15.37 20.41
CA LYS A 319 2.53 -16.67 20.67
C LYS A 319 3.03 -17.38 19.42
N ASP A 320 3.89 -18.36 19.62
CA ASP A 320 4.43 -19.21 18.56
C ASP A 320 5.18 -18.43 17.45
N ASN A 321 5.72 -17.24 17.76
CA ASN A 321 6.54 -16.47 16.83
C ASN A 321 8.02 -16.81 17.05
N THR A 322 8.79 -17.00 15.98
CA THR A 322 10.24 -17.23 16.09
C THR A 322 11.01 -15.94 15.87
N MET A 323 11.95 -15.65 16.77
CA MET A 323 12.74 -14.42 16.77
C MET A 323 14.24 -14.75 16.83
N HIS A 324 14.72 -15.63 15.95
CA HIS A 324 16.14 -15.98 15.88
C HIS A 324 16.98 -14.78 15.43
N GLN A 325 17.83 -14.24 16.30
CA GLN A 325 18.47 -12.95 16.09
C GLN A 325 17.42 -11.88 15.65
N GLY A 326 16.30 -11.83 16.38
CA GLY A 326 15.12 -11.06 15.98
C GLY A 326 15.30 -9.56 16.16
N ALA A 327 16.14 -9.14 17.10
CA ALA A 327 16.38 -7.75 17.44
C ALA A 327 17.81 -7.54 17.92
N VAL A 328 18.25 -6.26 17.99
CA VAL A 328 19.59 -5.91 18.50
C VAL A 328 19.62 -5.83 20.01
N MET A 329 18.59 -5.26 20.63
CA MET A 329 18.53 -5.02 22.07
C MET A 329 17.68 -6.04 22.80
N GLU A 330 16.42 -6.14 22.44
CA GLU A 330 15.43 -6.99 23.11
C GLU A 330 14.35 -7.47 22.15
N ASN A 331 13.97 -8.76 22.25
CA ASN A 331 12.96 -9.30 21.37
C ASN A 331 11.54 -8.86 21.74
N MET A 332 11.26 -8.56 23.00
CA MET A 332 9.90 -8.27 23.46
C MET A 332 9.91 -7.16 24.51
N VAL A 333 9.35 -6.01 24.17
CA VAL A 333 9.14 -4.91 25.10
C VAL A 333 7.66 -4.79 25.44
N LEU A 334 7.35 -4.86 26.73
CA LEU A 334 6.00 -4.73 27.26
C LEU A 334 5.93 -3.44 28.07
N SER A 335 4.95 -2.59 27.81
CA SER A 335 4.72 -1.35 28.54
C SER A 335 3.23 -1.10 28.78
N GLY A 336 2.90 -0.27 29.76
CA GLY A 336 1.53 0.01 30.17
C GLY A 336 0.82 -1.22 30.74
N GLN A 337 -0.49 -1.28 30.56
CA GLN A 337 -1.34 -2.40 31.03
C GLN A 337 -1.73 -3.30 29.86
N ASN A 338 -1.24 -4.52 29.86
CA ASN A 338 -1.61 -5.53 28.86
C ASN A 338 -2.59 -6.54 29.49
N ALA A 339 -3.80 -6.08 29.77
CA ALA A 339 -4.81 -6.82 30.52
C ALA A 339 -5.36 -8.01 29.74
N GLY A 340 -5.39 -9.19 30.33
CA GLY A 340 -5.90 -10.42 29.70
C GLY A 340 -5.04 -10.96 28.54
N CYS A 341 -3.91 -10.33 28.25
CA CYS A 341 -3.05 -10.75 27.14
C CYS A 341 -2.28 -12.04 27.45
N LEU A 342 -2.21 -12.94 26.48
CA LEU A 342 -1.39 -14.14 26.51
C LEU A 342 -0.14 -13.95 25.64
N ILE A 343 1.00 -13.71 26.28
CA ILE A 343 2.29 -13.50 25.61
C ILE A 343 3.24 -14.60 26.05
N LEU A 344 3.35 -15.65 25.27
CA LEU A 344 4.08 -16.87 25.63
C LEU A 344 4.58 -17.65 24.41
N ASP A 345 5.46 -18.58 24.63
CA ASP A 345 5.97 -19.52 23.61
C ASP A 345 6.53 -18.83 22.35
N ASN A 346 7.23 -17.70 22.53
CA ASN A 346 7.90 -16.97 21.47
C ASN A 346 9.43 -17.20 21.57
N PRO A 347 9.97 -18.30 21.01
CA PRO A 347 11.39 -18.59 21.10
C PRO A 347 12.23 -17.60 20.30
N GLY A 348 13.32 -17.13 20.89
CA GLY A 348 14.18 -16.19 20.19
C GLY A 348 15.50 -15.89 20.90
N THR A 349 16.40 -15.29 20.14
CA THR A 349 17.66 -14.73 20.59
C THR A 349 17.80 -13.33 20.06
N THR A 350 18.53 -12.48 20.78
CA THR A 350 18.97 -11.21 20.24
C THR A 350 20.23 -11.38 19.40
N GLU A 351 20.53 -10.43 18.58
CA GLU A 351 21.78 -10.39 17.84
C GLU A 351 22.94 -10.19 18.82
N ASN A 352 23.89 -11.13 18.84
CA ASN A 352 25.07 -10.98 19.68
C ASN A 352 25.85 -9.74 19.25
N LYS A 353 26.03 -8.80 20.15
CA LYS A 353 27.00 -7.72 20.02
C LYS A 353 28.38 -8.36 20.20
N THR A 354 28.99 -8.83 19.11
CA THR A 354 30.43 -9.14 19.10
C THR A 354 31.20 -7.91 18.63
#